data_e05de60630d22a6bb2086bd30d0297a6
#
_entry.id   e05de60630d22a6bb2086bd30d0297a6
#
_cell.length_a   1.000
_cell.length_b   1.000
_cell.length_c   1.000
_cell.angle_alpha   90.00
_cell.angle_beta   90.00
_cell.angle_gamma   90.00
#
_symmetry.space_group_name_H-M   'P 1'
#
loop_
_entity.id
_entity.type
_entity.pdbx_description
1 polymer ?
#
loop_
_entity_poly.entity_id
_entity_poly.type
_entity_poly.pdbx_seq_one_letter_code
_entity_poly.pdbx_strand_id
1 'polypeptide(L)'
;MLQIFLSTLLIVGSFINTKAEEVLILDIISYDKLMQEDSETLQILHTALHEKGIVGVRGIPHYQEKYEQFIKAAREFSRLPEETKEKYKPDRSLGETFLGYEMGKEKFQRPNGDWVIDDLKTSYYAFVPDNLQNKWPLETDLRTPFQNLGKLMAEIGELIMYKIDLLGDITGFQLEDDSRVGRMLYYKKSDNNENPYWCGAHFDHSLFTVILPAVYFVEEEQIPEPEEAGLFIRTSQEMPFKKVFVDDPDVMMFQVGEFGQLATDDTIRATEHLVQKAIGTVERYTLALFHNAPMDVPICSKSVLTNDARYGAKTGESSTFRHWQEATFQRFLVKQDS
;
A
#
# COMPACT_ATOMS: atom_id res chain seq x y z
N MET A 1 -1.65 -27.36 72.07
CA MET A 1 -1.49 -27.89 70.70
C MET A 1 -2.43 -27.09 69.77
N LEU A 2 -1.91 -26.13 69.08
CA LEU A 2 -2.70 -25.22 68.24
C LEU A 2 -2.45 -25.62 66.79
N GLN A 3 -3.47 -26.12 66.08
CA GLN A 3 -3.41 -26.47 64.68
C GLN A 3 -3.70 -25.23 63.85
N ILE A 4 -2.70 -24.81 63.07
CA ILE A 4 -2.82 -23.73 62.08
C ILE A 4 -3.27 -24.33 60.76
N PHE A 5 -4.49 -23.96 60.31
CA PHE A 5 -4.97 -24.24 58.94
C PHE A 5 -4.36 -23.23 57.99
N LEU A 6 -3.49 -23.65 57.07
CA LEU A 6 -3.08 -22.90 55.92
C LEU A 6 -4.14 -23.05 54.82
N SER A 7 -4.90 -22.01 54.55
CA SER A 7 -5.76 -21.93 53.38
C SER A 7 -4.93 -21.45 52.18
N THR A 8 -4.72 -22.35 51.24
CA THR A 8 -4.07 -22.04 49.95
C THR A 8 -5.08 -21.33 49.04
N LEU A 9 -4.89 -20.03 48.84
CA LEU A 9 -5.67 -19.24 47.91
C LEU A 9 -5.16 -19.56 46.49
N LEU A 10 -5.94 -20.33 45.72
CA LEU A 10 -5.72 -20.50 44.27
C LEU A 10 -6.12 -19.17 43.57
N ILE A 11 -5.13 -18.38 43.14
CA ILE A 11 -5.33 -17.31 42.21
C ILE A 11 -5.48 -17.91 40.80
N VAL A 12 -6.72 -18.07 40.38
CA VAL A 12 -7.04 -18.34 38.97
C VAL A 12 -6.80 -17.05 38.22
N GLY A 13 -5.61 -16.90 37.67
CA GLY A 13 -5.28 -15.81 36.73
C GLY A 13 -6.13 -16.00 35.49
N SER A 14 -7.10 -15.14 35.30
CA SER A 14 -7.82 -15.00 34.04
C SER A 14 -6.80 -14.56 32.99
N PHE A 15 -6.39 -15.47 32.12
CA PHE A 15 -5.76 -15.09 30.85
C PHE A 15 -6.83 -14.36 30.02
N ILE A 16 -6.91 -13.06 30.16
CA ILE A 16 -7.64 -12.19 29.23
C ILE A 16 -6.90 -12.32 27.90
N ASN A 17 -7.59 -12.81 26.92
CA ASN A 17 -7.11 -13.06 25.58
C ASN A 17 -6.69 -11.71 24.95
N THR A 18 -5.40 -11.40 24.90
CA THR A 18 -4.83 -10.15 24.38
C THR A 18 -4.85 -10.03 22.86
N LYS A 19 -5.47 -10.98 22.14
CA LYS A 19 -5.57 -10.96 20.67
C LYS A 19 -6.37 -9.77 20.11
N ALA A 20 -7.25 -9.15 20.89
CA ALA A 20 -8.08 -8.03 20.41
C ALA A 20 -7.32 -6.70 20.22
N GLU A 21 -6.13 -6.55 20.82
CA GLU A 21 -5.30 -5.33 20.67
C GLU A 21 -4.38 -5.35 19.44
N GLU A 22 -4.20 -6.51 18.81
CA GLU A 22 -3.27 -6.69 17.68
C GLU A 22 -3.91 -6.44 16.31
N VAL A 23 -5.23 -6.24 16.25
CA VAL A 23 -5.99 -6.06 15.02
C VAL A 23 -6.54 -4.64 14.93
N LEU A 24 -6.37 -4.01 13.77
CA LEU A 24 -7.01 -2.75 13.44
C LEU A 24 -8.31 -3.01 12.68
N ILE A 25 -9.42 -2.59 13.29
CA ILE A 25 -10.72 -2.62 12.61
C ILE A 25 -10.75 -1.46 11.62
N LEU A 26 -10.91 -1.80 10.34
CA LEU A 26 -11.03 -0.83 9.27
C LEU A 26 -12.42 -0.18 9.28
N ASP A 27 -12.48 1.14 9.14
CA ASP A 27 -13.73 1.83 8.86
C ASP A 27 -14.12 1.55 7.41
N ILE A 28 -15.32 1.01 7.20
CA ILE A 28 -15.81 0.64 5.87
C ILE A 28 -17.08 1.43 5.57
N ILE A 29 -17.06 2.17 4.45
CA ILE A 29 -18.21 2.92 3.94
C ILE A 29 -18.85 2.26 2.72
N SER A 30 -20.11 2.56 2.45
CA SER A 30 -20.81 2.07 1.25
C SER A 30 -20.55 2.99 0.06
N TYR A 31 -20.23 2.41 -1.10
CA TYR A 31 -20.10 3.14 -2.36
C TYR A 31 -21.37 3.93 -2.72
N ASP A 32 -22.55 3.31 -2.61
CA ASP A 32 -23.81 3.97 -2.94
C ASP A 32 -24.08 5.19 -2.06
N LYS A 33 -23.79 5.09 -0.76
CA LYS A 33 -23.93 6.22 0.18
C LYS A 33 -22.90 7.30 -0.09
N LEU A 34 -21.68 6.93 -0.46
CA LEU A 34 -20.65 7.89 -0.87
C LEU A 34 -21.09 8.68 -2.12
N MET A 35 -21.66 7.99 -3.11
CA MET A 35 -22.21 8.62 -4.32
C MET A 35 -23.39 9.55 -4.02
N GLN A 36 -24.19 9.25 -3.01
CA GLN A 36 -25.33 10.08 -2.56
C GLN A 36 -24.91 11.22 -1.64
N GLU A 37 -23.62 11.38 -1.34
CA GLU A 37 -23.07 12.36 -0.40
C GLU A 37 -23.73 12.28 1.00
N ASP A 38 -24.04 11.06 1.44
CA ASP A 38 -24.61 10.83 2.76
C ASP A 38 -23.71 11.42 3.85
N SER A 39 -24.26 12.30 4.66
CA SER A 39 -23.49 13.09 5.62
C SER A 39 -22.77 12.24 6.68
N GLU A 40 -23.37 11.14 7.13
CA GLU A 40 -22.76 10.20 8.07
C GLU A 40 -21.58 9.49 7.42
N THR A 41 -21.74 9.05 6.16
CA THR A 41 -20.68 8.40 5.37
C THR A 41 -19.49 9.33 5.14
N LEU A 42 -19.73 10.60 4.80
CA LEU A 42 -18.67 11.59 4.64
C LEU A 42 -17.94 11.87 5.96
N GLN A 43 -18.68 11.93 7.08
CA GLN A 43 -18.06 12.09 8.41
C GLN A 43 -17.17 10.90 8.77
N ILE A 44 -17.61 9.67 8.52
CA ILE A 44 -16.79 8.46 8.74
C ILE A 44 -15.53 8.52 7.88
N LEU A 45 -15.67 8.88 6.60
CA LEU A 45 -14.55 9.02 5.66
C LEU A 45 -13.50 10.00 6.19
N HIS A 46 -13.90 11.23 6.54
CA HIS A 46 -12.99 12.25 7.07
C HIS A 46 -12.32 11.80 8.38
N THR A 47 -13.08 11.21 9.30
CA THR A 47 -12.55 10.74 10.58
C THR A 47 -11.53 9.62 10.39
N ALA A 48 -11.85 8.63 9.54
CA ALA A 48 -10.95 7.51 9.26
C ALA A 48 -9.61 7.98 8.66
N LEU A 49 -9.65 8.89 7.69
CA LEU A 49 -8.44 9.42 7.06
C LEU A 49 -7.64 10.36 7.96
N HIS A 50 -8.32 11.11 8.84
CA HIS A 50 -7.66 11.95 9.84
C HIS A 50 -6.97 11.12 10.93
N GLU A 51 -7.65 10.12 11.48
CA GLU A 51 -7.18 9.35 12.64
C GLU A 51 -6.28 8.17 12.26
N LYS A 52 -6.67 7.42 11.20
CA LYS A 52 -6.01 6.18 10.79
C LYS A 52 -5.25 6.31 9.48
N GLY A 53 -5.59 7.27 8.63
CA GLY A 53 -5.01 7.45 7.30
C GLY A 53 -5.43 6.38 6.29
N ILE A 54 -6.42 5.55 6.62
CA ILE A 54 -6.92 4.46 5.78
C ILE A 54 -8.43 4.26 5.99
N VAL A 55 -9.14 3.94 4.91
CA VAL A 55 -10.58 3.63 4.89
C VAL A 55 -10.88 2.53 3.89
N GLY A 56 -11.93 1.74 4.09
CA GLY A 56 -12.47 0.78 3.14
C GLY A 56 -13.74 1.28 2.45
N VAL A 57 -13.95 0.90 1.20
CA VAL A 57 -15.20 1.12 0.47
C VAL A 57 -15.70 -0.21 -0.06
N ARG A 58 -16.96 -0.55 0.23
CA ARG A 58 -17.63 -1.77 -0.27
C ARG A 58 -18.73 -1.46 -1.26
N GLY A 59 -19.11 -2.48 -2.04
CA GLY A 59 -20.22 -2.39 -2.99
C GLY A 59 -19.87 -1.63 -4.26
N ILE A 60 -18.60 -1.59 -4.64
CA ILE A 60 -18.14 -0.96 -5.87
C ILE A 60 -18.55 -1.85 -7.06
N PRO A 61 -19.33 -1.32 -8.02
CA PRO A 61 -19.81 -2.12 -9.17
C PRO A 61 -18.67 -2.75 -9.97
N HIS A 62 -18.84 -4.03 -10.33
CA HIS A 62 -17.87 -4.80 -11.14
C HIS A 62 -16.49 -5.01 -10.52
N TYR A 63 -16.27 -4.65 -9.25
CA TYR A 63 -14.96 -4.76 -8.63
C TYR A 63 -14.49 -6.21 -8.54
N GLN A 64 -15.29 -7.10 -7.97
CA GLN A 64 -14.89 -8.50 -7.76
C GLN A 64 -14.54 -9.20 -9.07
N GLU A 65 -15.40 -9.06 -10.10
CA GLU A 65 -15.16 -9.65 -11.41
C GLU A 65 -13.82 -9.20 -12.03
N LYS A 66 -13.56 -7.87 -11.99
CA LYS A 66 -12.31 -7.30 -12.52
C LYS A 66 -11.10 -7.76 -11.71
N TYR A 67 -11.26 -7.89 -10.39
CA TYR A 67 -10.20 -8.34 -9.51
C TYR A 67 -9.83 -9.81 -9.76
N GLU A 68 -10.80 -10.70 -9.89
CA GLU A 68 -10.58 -12.10 -10.22
C GLU A 68 -9.85 -12.26 -11.57
N GLN A 69 -10.28 -11.52 -12.61
CA GLN A 69 -9.60 -11.50 -13.90
C GLN A 69 -8.14 -11.03 -13.78
N PHE A 70 -7.90 -9.99 -12.98
CA PHE A 70 -6.55 -9.49 -12.73
C PHE A 70 -5.69 -10.52 -11.99
N ILE A 71 -6.18 -11.13 -10.91
CA ILE A 71 -5.43 -12.16 -10.14
C ILE A 71 -5.03 -13.33 -11.04
N LYS A 72 -5.93 -13.77 -11.90
CA LYS A 72 -5.63 -14.83 -12.88
C LYS A 72 -4.45 -14.41 -13.79
N ALA A 73 -4.52 -13.23 -14.41
CA ALA A 73 -3.48 -12.73 -15.29
C ALA A 73 -2.14 -12.47 -14.55
N ALA A 74 -2.20 -11.96 -13.32
CA ALA A 74 -1.02 -11.76 -12.48
C ALA A 74 -0.31 -13.08 -12.15
N ARG A 75 -1.07 -14.14 -11.86
CA ARG A 75 -0.52 -15.49 -11.63
C ARG A 75 0.09 -16.08 -12.90
N GLU A 76 -0.56 -15.95 -14.06
CA GLU A 76 -0.02 -16.39 -15.34
C GLU A 76 1.33 -15.70 -15.63
N PHE A 77 1.41 -14.38 -15.45
CA PHE A 77 2.65 -13.64 -15.64
C PHE A 77 3.74 -14.06 -14.62
N SER A 78 3.39 -14.16 -13.33
CA SER A 78 4.36 -14.51 -12.29
C SER A 78 5.05 -15.87 -12.51
N ARG A 79 4.39 -16.79 -13.20
CA ARG A 79 4.86 -18.15 -13.52
C ARG A 79 5.74 -18.22 -14.77
N LEU A 80 5.83 -17.14 -15.53
CA LEU A 80 6.76 -17.10 -16.65
C LEU A 80 8.20 -17.31 -16.14
N PRO A 81 9.08 -17.92 -16.97
CA PRO A 81 10.49 -18.01 -16.66
C PRO A 81 11.07 -16.62 -16.33
N GLU A 82 12.00 -16.55 -15.37
CA GLU A 82 12.61 -15.27 -14.96
C GLU A 82 13.24 -14.55 -16.16
N GLU A 83 13.94 -15.27 -17.02
CA GLU A 83 14.53 -14.75 -18.27
C GLU A 83 13.50 -14.05 -19.17
N THR A 84 12.25 -14.56 -19.20
CA THR A 84 11.16 -13.94 -19.97
C THR A 84 10.69 -12.64 -19.30
N LYS A 85 10.50 -12.65 -18.00
CA LYS A 85 10.07 -11.47 -17.23
C LYS A 85 11.11 -10.35 -17.29
N GLU A 86 12.38 -10.69 -17.29
CA GLU A 86 13.49 -9.74 -17.38
C GLU A 86 13.51 -8.92 -18.67
N LYS A 87 12.91 -9.41 -19.76
CA LYS A 87 12.76 -8.64 -21.01
C LYS A 87 11.89 -7.39 -20.84
N TYR A 88 11.07 -7.36 -19.80
CA TYR A 88 10.15 -6.27 -19.49
C TYR A 88 10.68 -5.32 -18.41
N LYS A 89 11.94 -5.47 -17.98
CA LYS A 89 12.59 -4.51 -17.08
C LYS A 89 12.75 -3.14 -17.72
N PRO A 90 12.72 -2.06 -16.94
CA PRO A 90 13.07 -0.73 -17.43
C PRO A 90 14.52 -0.71 -17.91
N ASP A 91 14.76 -0.13 -19.08
CA ASP A 91 16.11 0.10 -19.59
C ASP A 91 16.69 1.41 -19.04
N ARG A 92 17.45 1.30 -17.97
CA ARG A 92 18.04 2.45 -17.28
C ARG A 92 19.09 3.18 -18.11
N SER A 93 19.67 2.51 -19.12
CA SER A 93 20.61 3.14 -20.05
C SER A 93 19.91 4.15 -20.99
N LEU A 94 18.61 3.98 -21.19
CA LEU A 94 17.73 4.89 -21.94
C LEU A 94 16.99 5.89 -21.04
N GLY A 95 17.31 5.92 -19.73
CA GLY A 95 16.67 6.81 -18.77
C GLY A 95 15.31 6.33 -18.26
N GLU A 96 14.89 5.10 -18.58
CA GLU A 96 13.69 4.52 -18.01
C GLU A 96 13.87 4.24 -16.51
N THR A 97 12.85 4.54 -15.70
CA THR A 97 13.00 4.51 -14.24
C THR A 97 12.37 3.29 -13.58
N PHE A 98 11.09 2.99 -13.84
CA PHE A 98 10.35 1.98 -13.08
C PHE A 98 9.33 1.16 -13.90
N LEU A 99 8.89 1.59 -15.09
CA LEU A 99 7.83 0.89 -15.83
C LEU A 99 8.24 -0.52 -16.25
N GLY A 100 7.33 -1.46 -16.08
CA GLY A 100 7.55 -2.88 -16.37
C GLY A 100 7.90 -3.69 -15.13
N TYR A 101 8.65 -4.77 -15.32
CA TYR A 101 8.99 -5.76 -14.30
C TYR A 101 10.20 -5.32 -13.46
N GLU A 102 10.07 -5.43 -12.15
CA GLU A 102 11.17 -5.20 -11.20
C GLU A 102 11.21 -6.22 -10.07
N MET A 103 12.44 -6.62 -9.67
CA MET A 103 12.72 -7.46 -8.51
C MET A 103 14.09 -7.08 -7.91
N GLY A 104 14.19 -7.08 -6.57
CA GLY A 104 15.45 -6.87 -5.85
C GLY A 104 16.05 -5.47 -6.02
N LYS A 105 15.24 -4.46 -6.31
CA LYS A 105 15.67 -3.06 -6.48
C LYS A 105 15.49 -2.23 -5.23
N GLU A 106 14.62 -2.66 -4.35
CA GLU A 106 14.34 -1.98 -3.09
C GLU A 106 15.06 -2.68 -1.94
N LYS A 107 15.28 -1.94 -0.88
CA LYS A 107 15.77 -2.44 0.41
C LYS A 107 14.90 -1.92 1.53
N PHE A 108 14.84 -2.65 2.60
CA PHE A 108 14.16 -2.22 3.82
C PHE A 108 14.98 -2.56 5.07
N GLN A 109 14.62 -1.95 6.19
CA GLN A 109 15.28 -2.18 7.46
C GLN A 109 14.54 -3.25 8.27
N ARG A 110 15.24 -4.27 8.73
CA ARG A 110 14.70 -5.28 9.66
C ARG A 110 14.49 -4.67 11.06
N PRO A 111 13.73 -5.34 11.95
CA PRO A 111 13.56 -4.86 13.33
C PRO A 111 14.87 -4.70 14.12
N ASN A 112 15.89 -5.47 13.77
CA ASN A 112 17.22 -5.38 14.38
C ASN A 112 18.09 -4.23 13.83
N GLY A 113 17.57 -3.47 12.88
CA GLY A 113 18.26 -2.33 12.25
C GLY A 113 19.06 -2.66 10.99
N ASP A 114 19.17 -3.94 10.60
CA ASP A 114 19.91 -4.34 9.40
C ASP A 114 19.14 -4.02 8.11
N TRP A 115 19.83 -3.49 7.11
CA TRP A 115 19.28 -3.30 5.77
C TRP A 115 19.39 -4.57 4.94
N VAL A 116 18.29 -4.98 4.34
CA VAL A 116 18.23 -6.15 3.44
C VAL A 116 17.59 -5.79 2.11
N ILE A 117 18.03 -6.48 1.05
CA ILE A 117 17.42 -6.36 -0.26
C ILE A 117 16.06 -7.07 -0.22
N ASP A 118 15.05 -6.43 -0.81
CA ASP A 118 13.70 -6.98 -0.96
C ASP A 118 13.66 -7.91 -2.18
N ASP A 119 14.07 -9.15 -2.00
CA ASP A 119 14.19 -10.17 -3.04
C ASP A 119 12.98 -11.14 -3.11
N LEU A 120 12.07 -11.03 -2.16
CA LEU A 120 10.83 -11.81 -2.12
C LEU A 120 9.66 -11.11 -2.79
N LYS A 121 9.77 -9.80 -3.05
CA LYS A 121 8.75 -8.99 -3.71
C LYS A 121 9.14 -8.75 -5.16
N THR A 122 8.22 -9.07 -6.05
CA THR A 122 8.29 -8.64 -7.46
C THR A 122 7.20 -7.65 -7.76
N SER A 123 7.48 -6.74 -8.65
CA SER A 123 6.56 -5.67 -9.04
C SER A 123 6.42 -5.61 -10.55
N TYR A 124 5.24 -5.24 -11.03
CA TYR A 124 5.03 -4.83 -12.40
C TYR A 124 4.31 -3.49 -12.42
N TYR A 125 4.95 -2.48 -12.98
CA TYR A 125 4.45 -1.12 -12.98
C TYR A 125 3.92 -0.72 -14.36
N ALA A 126 2.78 -0.05 -14.39
CA ALA A 126 2.25 0.56 -15.60
C ALA A 126 1.42 1.80 -15.25
N PHE A 127 1.41 2.79 -16.15
CA PHE A 127 0.48 3.92 -16.07
C PHE A 127 -0.96 3.46 -16.31
N VAL A 128 -1.89 4.13 -15.65
CA VAL A 128 -3.33 3.98 -15.80
C VAL A 128 -3.96 5.38 -15.96
N PRO A 129 -4.59 5.69 -17.10
CA PRO A 129 -4.84 4.82 -18.26
C PRO A 129 -3.57 4.41 -19.01
N ASP A 130 -3.71 3.41 -19.86
CA ASP A 130 -2.61 2.89 -20.66
C ASP A 130 -2.04 3.94 -21.63
N ASN A 131 -0.73 3.98 -21.75
CA ASN A 131 -0.03 4.88 -22.67
C ASN A 131 1.13 4.17 -23.37
N LEU A 132 1.81 4.88 -24.29
CA LEU A 132 2.89 4.32 -25.11
C LEU A 132 4.17 3.98 -24.33
N GLN A 133 4.32 4.47 -23.11
CA GLN A 133 5.48 4.17 -22.26
C GLN A 133 5.34 2.83 -21.55
N ASN A 134 4.12 2.33 -21.41
CA ASN A 134 3.88 1.04 -20.78
C ASN A 134 4.49 -0.10 -21.59
N LYS A 135 5.15 -1.01 -20.89
CA LYS A 135 5.63 -2.27 -21.46
C LYS A 135 4.65 -3.36 -21.10
N TRP A 136 4.26 -4.20 -22.07
CA TRP A 136 3.34 -5.29 -21.78
C TRP A 136 3.90 -6.62 -22.27
N PRO A 137 3.79 -7.70 -21.46
CA PRO A 137 4.25 -9.01 -21.86
C PRO A 137 3.44 -9.51 -23.08
N LEU A 138 4.13 -10.14 -24.01
CA LEU A 138 3.52 -10.75 -25.19
C LEU A 138 3.08 -12.19 -24.93
N GLU A 139 3.62 -12.81 -23.89
CA GLU A 139 3.38 -14.21 -23.54
C GLU A 139 2.09 -14.42 -22.75
N THR A 140 1.55 -13.35 -22.13
CA THR A 140 0.31 -13.39 -21.35
C THR A 140 -0.49 -12.12 -21.57
N ASP A 141 -1.82 -12.17 -21.41
CA ASP A 141 -2.65 -10.98 -21.40
C ASP A 141 -2.72 -10.36 -19.99
N LEU A 142 -1.62 -9.76 -19.55
CA LEU A 142 -1.60 -8.96 -18.32
C LEU A 142 -2.24 -7.58 -18.53
N ARG A 143 -2.12 -7.01 -19.75
CA ARG A 143 -2.53 -5.64 -20.07
C ARG A 143 -4.01 -5.39 -19.80
N THR A 144 -4.87 -6.21 -20.38
CA THR A 144 -6.32 -5.97 -20.33
C THR A 144 -6.89 -6.00 -18.91
N PRO A 145 -6.66 -7.07 -18.10
CA PRO A 145 -7.15 -7.09 -16.72
C PRO A 145 -6.52 -6.01 -15.83
N PHE A 146 -5.22 -5.74 -15.99
CA PHE A 146 -4.53 -4.69 -15.24
C PHE A 146 -5.16 -3.32 -15.49
N GLN A 147 -5.39 -2.97 -16.75
CA GLN A 147 -5.98 -1.67 -17.13
C GLN A 147 -7.46 -1.57 -16.74
N ASN A 148 -8.24 -2.65 -16.87
CA ASN A 148 -9.65 -2.65 -16.51
C ASN A 148 -9.86 -2.44 -15.00
N LEU A 149 -9.06 -3.11 -14.18
CA LEU A 149 -9.11 -2.95 -12.73
C LEU A 149 -8.50 -1.62 -12.30
N GLY A 150 -7.33 -1.26 -12.87
CA GLY A 150 -6.64 -0.02 -12.55
C GLY A 150 -7.48 1.23 -12.83
N LYS A 151 -8.24 1.26 -13.94
CA LYS A 151 -9.17 2.36 -14.23
C LYS A 151 -10.27 2.49 -13.18
N LEU A 152 -10.86 1.37 -12.76
CA LEU A 152 -11.85 1.38 -11.68
C LEU A 152 -11.24 1.91 -10.38
N MET A 153 -10.03 1.44 -10.01
CA MET A 153 -9.32 1.94 -8.83
C MET A 153 -9.04 3.45 -8.93
N ALA A 154 -8.65 3.93 -10.12
CA ALA A 154 -8.40 5.36 -10.35
C ALA A 154 -9.68 6.19 -10.16
N GLU A 155 -10.79 5.77 -10.78
CA GLU A 155 -12.08 6.45 -10.69
C GLU A 155 -12.55 6.59 -9.23
N ILE A 156 -12.47 5.51 -8.45
CA ILE A 156 -12.91 5.55 -7.06
C ILE A 156 -11.93 6.30 -6.16
N GLY A 157 -10.62 6.17 -6.39
CA GLY A 157 -9.60 6.94 -5.68
C GLY A 157 -9.78 8.45 -5.86
N GLU A 158 -10.01 8.90 -7.11
CA GLU A 158 -10.27 10.30 -7.41
C GLU A 158 -11.60 10.79 -6.80
N LEU A 159 -12.65 9.97 -6.86
CA LEU A 159 -13.91 10.30 -6.20
C LEU A 159 -13.69 10.59 -4.71
N ILE A 160 -12.95 9.75 -4.00
CA ILE A 160 -12.64 9.96 -2.58
C ILE A 160 -11.82 11.22 -2.39
N MET A 161 -10.78 11.44 -3.20
CA MET A 161 -9.94 12.63 -3.10
C MET A 161 -10.73 13.92 -3.35
N TYR A 162 -11.73 13.92 -4.23
CA TYR A 162 -12.67 15.04 -4.38
C TYR A 162 -13.55 15.24 -3.16
N LYS A 163 -14.05 14.14 -2.54
CA LYS A 163 -14.91 14.23 -1.35
C LYS A 163 -14.20 14.73 -0.10
N ILE A 164 -12.87 14.65 -0.07
CA ILE A 164 -12.04 15.14 1.04
C ILE A 164 -11.25 16.41 0.70
N ASP A 165 -11.61 17.08 -0.39
CA ASP A 165 -10.96 18.31 -0.87
C ASP A 165 -9.44 18.18 -1.14
N LEU A 166 -8.95 16.96 -1.42
CA LEU A 166 -7.55 16.72 -1.80
C LEU A 166 -7.30 17.02 -3.28
N LEU A 167 -8.33 16.91 -4.12
CA LEU A 167 -8.36 17.36 -5.51
C LEU A 167 -9.37 18.49 -5.70
N GLY A 168 -9.12 19.37 -6.64
CA GLY A 168 -10.01 20.48 -6.99
C GLY A 168 -9.48 21.85 -6.57
N ASP A 169 -10.39 22.79 -6.28
CA ASP A 169 -10.06 24.20 -6.12
C ASP A 169 -9.19 24.52 -4.91
N ILE A 170 -9.28 23.73 -3.82
CA ILE A 170 -8.54 23.99 -2.57
C ILE A 170 -7.06 23.68 -2.74
N THR A 171 -6.72 22.52 -3.30
CA THR A 171 -5.32 22.13 -3.51
C THR A 171 -4.75 22.63 -4.82
N GLY A 172 -5.63 22.95 -5.81
CA GLY A 172 -5.25 23.29 -7.17
C GLY A 172 -4.68 22.12 -7.96
N PHE A 173 -4.73 20.89 -7.42
CA PHE A 173 -4.21 19.73 -8.12
C PHE A 173 -5.20 19.22 -9.16
N GLN A 174 -4.68 19.01 -10.37
CA GLN A 174 -5.34 18.23 -11.41
C GLN A 174 -4.40 17.09 -11.76
N LEU A 175 -4.94 15.87 -11.77
CA LEU A 175 -4.13 14.69 -12.09
C LEU A 175 -3.98 14.57 -13.60
N GLU A 176 -2.75 14.42 -14.03
CA GLU A 176 -2.38 14.10 -15.42
C GLU A 176 -2.46 12.59 -15.65
N ASP A 177 -2.41 12.15 -16.91
CA ASP A 177 -2.52 10.73 -17.26
C ASP A 177 -1.37 9.89 -16.66
N ASP A 178 -0.17 10.46 -16.50
CA ASP A 178 0.99 9.83 -15.90
C ASP A 178 1.06 9.97 -14.36
N SER A 179 0.08 10.65 -13.76
CA SER A 179 -0.04 10.74 -12.29
C SER A 179 -0.49 9.43 -11.64
N ARG A 180 -1.07 8.53 -12.42
CA ARG A 180 -1.63 7.26 -11.91
C ARG A 180 -0.74 6.09 -12.28
N VAL A 181 -0.15 5.47 -11.27
CA VAL A 181 0.78 4.32 -11.45
C VAL A 181 0.22 3.10 -10.74
N GLY A 182 -0.17 2.10 -11.55
CA GLY A 182 -0.52 0.77 -11.02
C GLY A 182 0.73 -0.05 -10.73
N ARG A 183 0.74 -0.75 -9.62
CA ARG A 183 1.80 -1.68 -9.20
C ARG A 183 1.19 -3.04 -8.87
N MET A 184 1.30 -4.00 -9.79
CA MET A 184 1.06 -5.40 -9.44
C MET A 184 2.17 -5.87 -8.48
N LEU A 185 1.78 -6.49 -7.39
CA LEU A 185 2.67 -7.02 -6.38
C LEU A 185 2.49 -8.52 -6.27
N TYR A 186 3.57 -9.25 -6.50
CA TYR A 186 3.66 -10.67 -6.24
C TYR A 186 4.77 -10.92 -5.21
N TYR A 187 4.39 -11.56 -4.12
CA TYR A 187 5.27 -11.93 -3.04
C TYR A 187 5.51 -13.43 -3.08
N LYS A 188 6.78 -13.79 -3.24
CA LYS A 188 7.23 -15.16 -3.40
C LYS A 188 7.15 -15.93 -2.10
N LYS A 189 6.87 -17.23 -2.21
CA LYS A 189 7.05 -18.18 -1.11
C LYS A 189 8.51 -18.22 -0.66
N SER A 190 8.75 -18.40 0.62
CA SER A 190 10.10 -18.53 1.17
C SER A 190 10.07 -19.28 2.50
N ASP A 191 10.88 -20.32 2.59
CA ASP A 191 11.10 -21.08 3.84
C ASP A 191 12.10 -20.40 4.77
N ASN A 192 12.73 -19.28 4.33
CA ASN A 192 13.64 -18.52 5.15
C ASN A 192 12.87 -17.69 6.19
N ASN A 193 13.02 -18.08 7.47
CA ASN A 193 12.36 -17.42 8.59
C ASN A 193 13.17 -16.24 9.18
N GLU A 194 14.38 -15.96 8.67
CA GLU A 194 15.20 -14.84 9.16
C GLU A 194 14.59 -13.47 8.78
N ASN A 195 13.86 -13.42 7.67
CA ASN A 195 13.15 -12.23 7.24
C ASN A 195 11.65 -12.40 7.45
N PRO A 196 11.04 -11.70 8.44
CA PRO A 196 9.62 -11.82 8.73
C PRO A 196 8.74 -11.02 7.75
N TYR A 197 9.33 -10.22 6.87
CA TYR A 197 8.59 -9.29 6.01
C TYR A 197 8.68 -9.67 4.54
N TRP A 198 7.55 -9.54 3.83
CA TRP A 198 7.50 -9.42 2.39
C TRP A 198 7.73 -7.98 1.92
N CYS A 199 7.36 -6.99 2.75
CA CYS A 199 7.68 -5.60 2.53
C CYS A 199 7.91 -4.92 3.88
N GLY A 200 9.04 -4.27 4.05
CA GLY A 200 9.39 -3.57 5.28
C GLY A 200 8.54 -2.33 5.52
N ALA A 201 8.62 -1.79 6.74
CA ALA A 201 7.86 -0.61 7.13
C ALA A 201 8.25 0.61 6.29
N HIS A 202 7.24 1.29 5.74
CA HIS A 202 7.39 2.48 4.93
C HIS A 202 6.09 3.29 4.87
N PHE A 203 6.20 4.50 4.36
CA PHE A 203 5.06 5.32 3.92
C PHE A 203 5.05 5.37 2.40
N ASP A 204 3.87 5.39 1.80
CA ASP A 204 3.75 5.76 0.40
C ASP A 204 4.05 7.25 0.25
N HIS A 205 4.75 7.63 -0.80
CA HIS A 205 5.09 9.04 -1.06
C HIS A 205 4.06 9.78 -1.92
N SER A 206 3.08 9.05 -2.46
CA SER A 206 1.98 9.57 -3.29
C SER A 206 1.06 10.54 -2.54
N LEU A 207 0.12 11.14 -3.25
CA LEU A 207 -1.04 11.79 -2.63
C LEU A 207 -1.92 10.77 -1.92
N PHE A 208 -2.24 9.69 -2.64
CA PHE A 208 -3.20 8.69 -2.22
C PHE A 208 -2.89 7.35 -2.87
N THR A 209 -3.12 6.26 -2.16
CA THR A 209 -2.93 4.91 -2.70
C THR A 209 -4.20 4.10 -2.54
N VAL A 210 -4.64 3.48 -3.63
CA VAL A 210 -5.69 2.46 -3.61
C VAL A 210 -5.03 1.11 -3.48
N ILE A 211 -5.44 0.31 -2.48
CA ILE A 211 -4.88 -1.00 -2.16
C ILE A 211 -6.01 -2.03 -2.14
N LEU A 212 -5.79 -3.16 -2.77
CA LEU A 212 -6.75 -4.26 -2.75
C LEU A 212 -6.39 -5.29 -1.66
N PRO A 213 -7.39 -5.90 -1.00
CA PRO A 213 -7.16 -7.07 -0.17
C PRO A 213 -6.37 -8.11 -0.96
N ALA A 214 -5.34 -8.68 -0.36
CA ALA A 214 -4.49 -9.62 -1.08
C ALA A 214 -5.14 -11.01 -1.20
N VAL A 215 -4.76 -11.73 -2.25
CA VAL A 215 -5.14 -13.13 -2.46
C VAL A 215 -3.93 -14.02 -2.23
N TYR A 216 -4.14 -15.12 -1.51
CA TYR A 216 -3.09 -16.04 -1.09
C TYR A 216 -3.26 -17.41 -1.73
N PHE A 217 -2.13 -18.03 -2.08
CA PHE A 217 -2.11 -19.35 -2.70
C PHE A 217 -1.05 -20.25 -2.07
N VAL A 218 -1.39 -21.53 -1.98
CA VAL A 218 -0.44 -22.63 -1.82
C VAL A 218 -0.52 -23.44 -3.10
N GLU A 219 0.50 -23.38 -3.94
CA GLU A 219 0.51 -23.92 -5.29
C GLU A 219 -0.67 -23.39 -6.14
N GLU A 220 -1.66 -24.23 -6.48
CA GLU A 220 -2.84 -23.84 -7.26
C GLU A 220 -4.05 -23.50 -6.40
N GLU A 221 -4.02 -23.84 -5.12
CA GLU A 221 -5.15 -23.64 -4.21
C GLU A 221 -5.13 -22.25 -3.62
N GLN A 222 -6.23 -21.51 -3.79
CA GLN A 222 -6.46 -20.26 -3.09
C GLN A 222 -6.81 -20.56 -1.64
N ILE A 223 -6.11 -19.92 -0.72
CA ILE A 223 -6.32 -20.08 0.73
C ILE A 223 -6.79 -18.75 1.35
N PRO A 224 -7.46 -18.78 2.49
CA PRO A 224 -7.70 -17.58 3.30
C PRO A 224 -6.38 -16.90 3.70
N GLU A 225 -6.45 -15.60 4.00
CA GLU A 225 -5.29 -14.87 4.54
C GLU A 225 -4.78 -15.55 5.81
N PRO A 226 -3.48 -15.96 5.88
CA PRO A 226 -2.91 -16.54 7.09
C PRO A 226 -2.96 -15.57 8.28
N GLU A 227 -3.19 -16.10 9.47
CA GLU A 227 -3.39 -15.28 10.69
C GLU A 227 -2.20 -14.35 10.95
N GLU A 228 -0.98 -14.86 10.75
CA GLU A 228 0.27 -14.12 10.99
C GLU A 228 0.68 -13.18 9.88
N ALA A 229 0.13 -13.35 8.66
CA ALA A 229 0.55 -12.60 7.48
C ALA A 229 -0.40 -11.45 7.15
N GLY A 230 0.01 -10.59 6.22
CA GLY A 230 -0.86 -9.56 5.64
C GLY A 230 -0.36 -8.14 5.82
N LEU A 231 -1.27 -7.20 5.61
CA LEU A 231 -1.01 -5.77 5.76
C LEU A 231 -1.09 -5.39 7.24
N PHE A 232 -0.05 -4.74 7.73
CA PHE A 232 -0.01 -4.15 9.07
C PHE A 232 0.22 -2.66 8.96
N ILE A 233 -0.47 -1.89 9.77
CA ILE A 233 -0.30 -0.44 9.85
C ILE A 233 -0.09 0.01 11.28
N ARG A 234 0.50 1.18 11.46
CA ARG A 234 0.49 1.91 12.73
C ARG A 234 0.06 3.35 12.52
N THR A 235 -0.72 3.86 13.45
CA THR A 235 -1.28 5.21 13.40
C THR A 235 -0.35 6.28 13.97
N SER A 236 0.71 5.89 14.67
CA SER A 236 1.82 6.74 15.08
C SER A 236 3.07 5.91 15.32
N GLN A 237 4.25 6.53 15.31
CA GLN A 237 5.52 5.83 15.53
C GLN A 237 5.65 5.21 16.93
N GLU A 238 4.89 5.71 17.90
CA GLU A 238 4.87 5.20 19.26
C GLU A 238 3.96 3.99 19.45
N MET A 239 3.08 3.73 18.47
CA MET A 239 2.13 2.62 18.52
C MET A 239 2.69 1.38 17.81
N PRO A 240 2.34 0.17 18.29
CA PRO A 240 2.69 -1.05 17.59
C PRO A 240 1.97 -1.14 16.23
N PHE A 241 2.55 -1.88 15.31
CA PHE A 241 1.86 -2.27 14.08
C PHE A 241 0.70 -3.18 14.41
N LYS A 242 -0.46 -2.93 13.80
CA LYS A 242 -1.67 -3.74 13.92
C LYS A 242 -2.05 -4.30 12.57
N LYS A 243 -2.45 -5.56 12.54
CA LYS A 243 -2.94 -6.20 11.32
C LYS A 243 -4.22 -5.51 10.86
N VAL A 244 -4.28 -5.12 9.59
CA VAL A 244 -5.52 -4.66 8.97
C VAL A 244 -6.35 -5.90 8.63
N PHE A 245 -7.47 -6.06 9.31
CA PHE A 245 -8.36 -7.17 9.07
C PHE A 245 -9.51 -6.73 8.18
N VAL A 246 -9.68 -7.42 7.05
CA VAL A 246 -10.79 -7.25 6.11
C VAL A 246 -11.34 -8.63 5.81
N ASP A 247 -12.50 -8.93 6.36
CA ASP A 247 -13.20 -10.22 6.18
C ASP A 247 -14.10 -10.25 4.93
N ASP A 248 -14.26 -9.11 4.29
CA ASP A 248 -15.10 -8.94 3.11
C ASP A 248 -14.23 -8.71 1.86
N PRO A 249 -14.18 -9.67 0.92
CA PRO A 249 -13.42 -9.51 -0.32
C PRO A 249 -13.95 -8.39 -1.24
N ASP A 250 -15.16 -7.88 -0.98
CA ASP A 250 -15.77 -6.77 -1.72
C ASP A 250 -15.31 -5.39 -1.22
N VAL A 251 -14.26 -5.32 -0.41
CA VAL A 251 -13.73 -4.05 0.11
C VAL A 251 -12.48 -3.63 -0.66
N MET A 252 -12.49 -2.42 -1.19
CA MET A 252 -11.31 -1.73 -1.72
C MET A 252 -10.82 -0.75 -0.66
N MET A 253 -9.51 -0.74 -0.37
CA MET A 253 -8.90 0.11 0.65
C MET A 253 -8.26 1.34 0.03
N PHE A 254 -8.30 2.45 0.75
CA PHE A 254 -7.79 3.75 0.33
C PHE A 254 -6.92 4.32 1.44
N GLN A 255 -5.66 4.60 1.12
CA GLN A 255 -4.62 5.01 2.05
C GLN A 255 -4.01 6.35 1.66
N VAL A 256 -3.78 7.20 2.66
CA VAL A 256 -3.11 8.49 2.48
C VAL A 256 -1.60 8.29 2.35
N GLY A 257 -1.01 8.90 1.32
CA GLY A 257 0.44 9.00 1.18
C GLY A 257 1.00 10.25 1.86
N GLU A 258 2.33 10.30 2.06
CA GLU A 258 2.99 11.44 2.73
C GLU A 258 2.75 12.77 2.01
N PHE A 259 2.65 12.73 0.68
CA PHE A 259 2.39 13.96 -0.08
C PHE A 259 0.93 14.44 0.10
N GLY A 260 -0.02 13.52 0.30
CA GLY A 260 -1.39 13.86 0.69
C GLY A 260 -1.46 14.53 2.06
N GLN A 261 -0.68 14.06 3.03
CA GLN A 261 -0.56 14.72 4.32
C GLN A 261 0.05 16.12 4.19
N LEU A 262 1.11 16.27 3.39
CA LEU A 262 1.71 17.58 3.10
C LEU A 262 0.71 18.54 2.45
N ALA A 263 -0.02 18.09 1.43
CA ALA A 263 -0.95 18.91 0.67
C ALA A 263 -2.14 19.42 1.49
N THR A 264 -2.47 18.73 2.59
CA THR A 264 -3.62 19.04 3.46
C THR A 264 -3.21 19.62 4.83
N ASP A 265 -1.97 20.04 5.00
CA ASP A 265 -1.48 20.59 6.27
C ASP A 265 -1.82 19.69 7.47
N ASP A 266 -1.57 18.38 7.36
CA ASP A 266 -1.87 17.34 8.36
C ASP A 266 -3.38 17.12 8.66
N THR A 267 -4.30 17.62 7.81
CA THR A 267 -5.75 17.34 7.97
C THR A 267 -6.06 15.87 7.78
N ILE A 268 -5.36 15.21 6.88
CA ILE A 268 -5.35 13.75 6.75
C ILE A 268 -3.93 13.24 7.01
N ARG A 269 -3.82 11.99 7.42
CA ARG A 269 -2.57 11.43 7.93
C ARG A 269 -2.03 10.34 7.02
N ALA A 270 -0.76 10.42 6.66
CA ALA A 270 -0.07 9.32 6.02
C ALA A 270 0.03 8.10 6.95
N THR A 271 -0.09 6.90 6.38
CA THR A 271 -0.12 5.65 7.13
C THR A 271 1.18 4.89 6.94
N GLU A 272 1.93 4.67 8.03
CA GLU A 272 3.06 3.76 7.98
C GLU A 272 2.59 2.31 7.98
N HIS A 273 3.08 1.53 7.03
CA HIS A 273 2.62 0.16 6.84
C HIS A 273 3.76 -0.78 6.45
N LEU A 274 3.53 -2.06 6.67
CA LEU A 274 4.41 -3.15 6.27
C LEU A 274 3.57 -4.35 5.80
N VAL A 275 4.20 -5.30 5.11
CA VAL A 275 3.58 -6.58 4.77
C VAL A 275 4.34 -7.70 5.46
N GLN A 276 3.70 -8.31 6.45
CA GLN A 276 4.26 -9.46 7.15
C GLN A 276 4.12 -10.72 6.32
N LYS A 277 5.17 -11.53 6.30
CA LYS A 277 5.26 -12.75 5.51
C LYS A 277 4.50 -13.90 6.18
N ALA A 278 3.83 -14.72 5.36
CA ALA A 278 3.29 -16.00 5.81
C ALA A 278 4.41 -17.03 6.09
N ILE A 279 4.12 -17.95 6.98
CA ILE A 279 4.96 -19.12 7.25
C ILE A 279 4.69 -20.18 6.18
N GLY A 280 5.76 -20.81 5.67
CA GLY A 280 5.67 -21.89 4.68
C GLY A 280 5.62 -21.39 3.22
N THR A 281 5.05 -22.24 2.35
CA THR A 281 5.10 -22.05 0.89
C THR A 281 3.95 -21.23 0.33
N VAL A 282 3.58 -20.15 1.00
CA VAL A 282 2.47 -19.27 0.63
C VAL A 282 2.95 -18.18 -0.33
N GLU A 283 2.18 -17.94 -1.37
CA GLU A 283 2.33 -16.83 -2.31
C GLU A 283 1.22 -15.81 -2.08
N ARG A 284 1.52 -14.52 -2.31
CA ARG A 284 0.57 -13.42 -2.11
C ARG A 284 0.54 -12.52 -3.33
N TYR A 285 -0.66 -12.14 -3.79
CA TYR A 285 -0.90 -11.26 -4.94
C TYR A 285 -1.80 -10.10 -4.56
N THR A 286 -1.49 -8.91 -5.06
CA THR A 286 -2.37 -7.73 -4.96
C THR A 286 -2.03 -6.70 -6.03
N LEU A 287 -2.86 -5.67 -6.16
CA LEU A 287 -2.61 -4.48 -6.95
C LEU A 287 -2.72 -3.25 -6.05
N ALA A 288 -1.76 -2.36 -6.17
CA ALA A 288 -1.83 -1.01 -5.64
C ALA A 288 -1.89 0.00 -6.80
N LEU A 289 -2.61 1.09 -6.63
CA LEU A 289 -2.63 2.21 -7.56
C LEU A 289 -2.27 3.49 -6.83
N PHE A 290 -1.18 4.12 -7.23
CA PHE A 290 -0.70 5.38 -6.67
C PHE A 290 -1.26 6.55 -7.47
N HIS A 291 -1.85 7.51 -6.78
CA HIS A 291 -2.19 8.82 -7.31
C HIS A 291 -1.09 9.78 -6.90
N ASN A 292 -0.26 10.16 -7.86
CA ASN A 292 0.84 11.08 -7.66
C ASN A 292 0.41 12.50 -8.04
N ALA A 293 0.97 13.50 -7.37
CA ALA A 293 0.82 14.88 -7.82
C ALA A 293 1.60 15.10 -9.12
N PRO A 294 1.25 16.12 -9.92
CA PRO A 294 2.11 16.56 -11.02
C PRO A 294 3.51 16.90 -10.51
N MET A 295 4.55 16.50 -11.26
CA MET A 295 5.94 16.52 -10.79
C MET A 295 6.44 17.89 -10.33
N ASP A 296 6.03 18.95 -11.04
CA ASP A 296 6.54 20.31 -10.82
C ASP A 296 5.61 21.16 -9.94
N VAL A 297 4.61 20.55 -9.31
CA VAL A 297 3.72 21.25 -8.38
C VAL A 297 4.52 21.69 -7.15
N PRO A 298 4.63 23.01 -6.90
CA PRO A 298 5.22 23.53 -5.67
C PRO A 298 4.25 23.28 -4.51
N ILE A 299 4.79 22.85 -3.37
CA ILE A 299 4.00 22.72 -2.14
C ILE A 299 4.41 23.81 -1.17
N CYS A 300 3.42 24.57 -0.74
CA CYS A 300 3.52 25.47 0.39
C CYS A 300 2.69 24.88 1.53
N SER A 301 3.33 24.21 2.48
CA SER A 301 2.65 23.44 3.53
C SER A 301 3.10 23.86 4.93
N LYS A 302 2.19 23.71 5.90
CA LYS A 302 2.44 23.86 7.33
C LYS A 302 2.56 22.51 8.04
N SER A 303 2.47 21.41 7.30
CA SER A 303 2.59 20.05 7.83
C SER A 303 3.88 19.87 8.63
N VAL A 304 3.84 19.00 9.64
CA VAL A 304 5.03 18.55 10.39
C VAL A 304 6.08 17.91 9.48
N LEU A 305 5.67 17.35 8.35
CA LEU A 305 6.57 16.75 7.36
C LEU A 305 7.47 17.77 6.65
N THR A 306 7.19 19.06 6.74
CA THR A 306 8.09 20.13 6.24
C THR A 306 9.41 20.15 6.97
N ASN A 307 9.50 19.55 8.16
CA ASN A 307 10.74 19.39 8.92
C ASN A 307 11.61 18.22 8.39
N ASP A 308 11.06 17.35 7.54
CA ASP A 308 11.84 16.29 6.91
C ASP A 308 12.82 16.86 5.87
N ALA A 309 14.05 16.32 5.85
CA ALA A 309 15.08 16.76 4.92
C ALA A 309 14.68 16.64 3.44
N ARG A 310 13.73 15.77 3.10
CA ARG A 310 13.19 15.62 1.75
C ARG A 310 12.42 16.83 1.27
N TYR A 311 11.85 17.61 2.19
CA TYR A 311 11.09 18.82 1.86
C TYR A 311 11.99 19.99 1.42
N GLY A 312 13.31 19.89 1.56
CA GLY A 312 14.22 20.97 1.22
C GLY A 312 14.15 22.16 2.19
N ALA A 313 13.56 22.00 3.37
CA ALA A 313 13.28 23.07 4.35
C ALA A 313 14.50 23.88 4.77
N LYS A 314 15.73 23.36 4.56
CA LYS A 314 16.98 24.09 4.89
C LYS A 314 17.25 25.27 3.95
N THR A 315 16.61 25.36 2.81
CA THR A 315 16.85 26.39 1.78
C THR A 315 15.77 27.47 1.77
N GLY A 316 14.64 27.27 2.44
CA GLY A 316 13.49 28.20 2.39
C GLY A 316 12.75 28.18 1.06
N GLU A 317 13.08 27.25 0.16
CA GLU A 317 12.40 27.07 -1.11
C GLU A 317 11.23 26.10 -0.92
N SER A 318 10.12 26.35 -1.64
CA SER A 318 9.01 25.41 -1.67
C SER A 318 9.45 24.12 -2.36
N SER A 319 9.17 22.98 -1.72
CA SER A 319 9.41 21.68 -2.33
C SER A 319 8.44 21.42 -3.46
N THR A 320 8.86 20.62 -4.46
CA THR A 320 7.95 20.04 -5.46
C THR A 320 7.75 18.56 -5.19
N PHE A 321 6.70 17.97 -5.79
CA PHE A 321 6.49 16.52 -5.71
C PHE A 321 7.71 15.77 -6.25
N ARG A 322 8.33 16.24 -7.33
CA ARG A 322 9.57 15.67 -7.89
C ARG A 322 10.67 15.55 -6.83
N HIS A 323 10.99 16.64 -6.12
CA HIS A 323 12.03 16.62 -5.08
C HIS A 323 11.70 15.63 -3.96
N TRP A 324 10.45 15.61 -3.52
CA TRP A 324 9.99 14.68 -2.49
C TRP A 324 10.13 13.22 -2.93
N GLN A 325 9.67 12.91 -4.14
CA GLN A 325 9.73 11.58 -4.72
C GLN A 325 11.17 11.10 -4.91
N GLU A 326 12.02 11.90 -5.53
CA GLU A 326 13.42 11.57 -5.78
C GLU A 326 14.18 11.32 -4.46
N ALA A 327 14.00 12.20 -3.47
CA ALA A 327 14.63 12.05 -2.16
C ALA A 327 14.11 10.81 -1.41
N THR A 328 12.84 10.44 -1.60
CA THR A 328 12.25 9.22 -1.02
C THR A 328 12.85 7.98 -1.68
N PHE A 329 12.90 7.93 -3.00
CA PHE A 329 13.49 6.78 -3.71
C PHE A 329 14.94 6.53 -3.33
N GLN A 330 15.74 7.56 -3.14
CA GLN A 330 17.14 7.40 -2.72
C GLN A 330 17.31 6.71 -1.36
N ARG A 331 16.29 6.72 -0.50
CA ARG A 331 16.31 6.00 0.79
C ARG A 331 16.15 4.49 0.62
N PHE A 332 15.34 4.09 -0.34
CA PHE A 332 14.88 2.70 -0.49
C PHE A 332 15.53 1.96 -1.65
N LEU A 333 16.08 2.65 -2.65
CA LEU A 333 16.74 1.99 -3.76
C LEU A 333 18.12 1.44 -3.35
N VAL A 334 18.44 0.25 -3.86
CA VAL A 334 19.78 -0.31 -3.78
C VAL A 334 20.69 0.53 -4.67
N LYS A 335 21.78 1.08 -4.11
CA LYS A 335 22.78 1.75 -4.91
C LYS A 335 23.40 0.71 -5.85
N GLN A 336 23.28 0.94 -7.15
CA GLN A 336 24.07 0.16 -8.11
C GLN A 336 25.52 0.65 -7.96
N ASP A 337 26.42 -0.28 -7.68
CA ASP A 337 27.85 -0.02 -7.82
C ASP A 337 28.09 0.37 -9.27
N SER A 338 28.55 1.61 -9.47
CA SER A 338 28.87 2.23 -10.76
C SER A 338 30.09 1.59 -11.41
#